data_9e3a706d99cb5dc26e3ee3df5865ebb0
#
_entry.id   9e3a706d99cb5dc26e3ee3df5865ebb0
#
_cell.length_a   1.000
_cell.length_b   1.000
_cell.length_c   1.000
_cell.angle_alpha   90.00
_cell.angle_beta   90.00
_cell.angle_gamma   90.00
#
_symmetry.space_group_name_H-M   'P 1'
#
loop_
_entity.id
_entity.type
_entity.pdbx_description
1 polymer ?
#
loop_
_entity_poly.entity_id
_entity_poly.type
_entity_poly.pdbx_seq_one_letter_code
_entity_poly.pdbx_strand_id
1 'polypeptide(L)'
;MKLQRSASGLVKSLVGIALVISFGFASIDEVMAEDDKKKTRRVPAISQSLYKQMSEAQIMIDPDSIPREEGEPAPEPKGTPQDGIQMLLDMTKKKKLNSNELSQLWNLLAFGYYTLEDVPNTIYSYEQVLAAGKVGLITEALEKNSLRALFQLN
;
A
#
# COMPACT_ATOMS: atom_id res chain seq x y z
N MET A 1 -11.22 -44.49 30.65
CA MET A 1 -12.16 -43.44 30.19
C MET A 1 -11.39 -42.14 30.06
N LYS A 2 -10.88 -41.81 28.86
CA LYS A 2 -10.06 -40.62 28.60
C LYS A 2 -10.91 -39.59 27.85
N LEU A 3 -11.24 -38.51 28.52
CA LEU A 3 -11.91 -37.34 27.91
C LEU A 3 -10.88 -36.51 27.12
N GLN A 4 -11.01 -36.60 25.81
CA GLN A 4 -10.24 -35.80 24.88
C GLN A 4 -10.94 -34.42 24.75
N ARG A 5 -10.35 -33.38 25.35
CA ARG A 5 -10.78 -32.02 25.15
C ARG A 5 -10.30 -31.55 23.77
N SER A 6 -11.24 -31.44 22.87
CA SER A 6 -11.06 -30.76 21.58
C SER A 6 -10.78 -29.27 21.85
N ALA A 7 -9.61 -28.81 21.47
CA ALA A 7 -9.30 -27.39 21.40
C ALA A 7 -10.03 -26.79 20.19
N SER A 8 -11.08 -26.06 20.46
CA SER A 8 -11.77 -25.25 19.46
C SER A 8 -10.79 -24.21 18.90
N GLY A 9 -10.44 -24.39 17.64
CA GLY A 9 -9.66 -23.42 16.88
C GLY A 9 -10.38 -22.06 16.83
N LEU A 10 -9.72 -21.07 17.34
CA LEU A 10 -10.10 -19.67 17.21
C LEU A 10 -10.00 -19.31 15.73
N VAL A 11 -11.16 -19.26 15.07
CA VAL A 11 -11.25 -18.76 13.71
C VAL A 11 -10.94 -17.26 13.80
N LYS A 12 -9.69 -16.90 13.55
CA LYS A 12 -9.30 -15.52 13.29
C LYS A 12 -9.97 -15.12 11.99
N SER A 13 -11.09 -14.44 12.09
CA SER A 13 -11.72 -13.75 10.98
C SER A 13 -10.74 -12.65 10.55
N LEU A 14 -9.89 -12.98 9.59
CA LEU A 14 -9.10 -12.02 8.85
C LEU A 14 -10.08 -11.19 8.03
N VAL A 15 -10.47 -10.04 8.57
CA VAL A 15 -11.02 -8.97 7.75
C VAL A 15 -9.87 -8.52 6.86
N GLY A 16 -9.84 -9.12 5.67
CA GLY A 16 -8.88 -8.74 4.64
C GLY A 16 -9.08 -7.29 4.27
N ILE A 17 -8.22 -6.42 4.78
CA ILE A 17 -8.02 -5.12 4.17
C ILE A 17 -7.37 -5.42 2.83
N ALA A 18 -8.20 -5.54 1.79
CA ALA A 18 -7.71 -5.63 0.43
C ALA A 18 -7.04 -4.28 0.10
N LEU A 19 -5.74 -4.21 0.35
CA LEU A 19 -4.90 -3.12 -0.12
C LEU A 19 -4.74 -3.33 -1.64
N VAL A 20 -5.76 -2.92 -2.39
CA VAL A 20 -5.70 -2.91 -3.84
C VAL A 20 -4.75 -1.77 -4.21
N ILE A 21 -3.48 -2.10 -4.39
CA ILE A 21 -2.53 -1.23 -5.06
C ILE A 21 -2.87 -1.32 -6.55
N SER A 22 -3.95 -0.64 -6.94
CA SER A 22 -4.29 -0.48 -8.35
C SER A 22 -3.31 0.51 -8.98
N PHE A 23 -2.19 0.01 -9.46
CA PHE A 23 -1.37 0.73 -10.41
C PHE A 23 -2.09 0.68 -11.77
N GLY A 24 -3.15 1.50 -11.90
CA GLY A 24 -3.86 1.62 -13.15
C GLY A 24 -3.00 2.30 -14.20
N PHE A 25 -2.45 1.54 -15.13
CA PHE A 25 -2.22 2.05 -16.47
C PHE A 25 -3.60 2.25 -17.10
N ALA A 26 -4.05 3.50 -17.15
CA ALA A 26 -5.27 3.84 -17.85
C ALA A 26 -5.05 3.60 -19.35
N SER A 27 -5.49 2.46 -19.84
CA SER A 27 -5.87 2.30 -21.24
C SER A 27 -7.12 3.14 -21.46
N ILE A 28 -7.01 4.09 -22.37
CA ILE A 28 -8.12 4.93 -22.78
C ILE A 28 -9.02 4.06 -23.67
N ASP A 29 -10.11 3.56 -23.12
CA ASP A 29 -11.27 3.15 -23.91
C ASP A 29 -12.46 4.01 -23.50
N GLU A 30 -12.87 4.79 -24.48
CA GLU A 30 -13.97 5.72 -24.47
C GLU A 30 -15.30 4.96 -24.43
N VAL A 31 -15.97 4.94 -23.29
CA VAL A 31 -17.38 4.60 -23.21
C VAL A 31 -18.14 5.82 -22.73
N MET A 32 -18.89 6.41 -23.66
CA MET A 32 -19.87 7.45 -23.39
C MET A 32 -20.95 6.94 -22.43
N ALA A 33 -21.08 7.58 -21.28
CA ALA A 33 -22.32 7.68 -20.53
C ALA A 33 -22.32 8.96 -19.71
N GLU A 34 -23.41 9.67 -19.82
CA GLU A 34 -23.79 10.98 -19.38
C GLU A 34 -23.48 11.33 -17.91
N ASP A 35 -23.02 12.58 -17.76
CA ASP A 35 -23.35 13.54 -16.71
C ASP A 35 -23.00 13.21 -15.24
N ASP A 36 -21.73 13.43 -14.91
CA ASP A 36 -21.32 14.23 -13.73
C ASP A 36 -19.86 14.66 -13.92
N LYS A 37 -19.62 15.92 -14.30
CA LYS A 37 -18.29 16.51 -14.46
C LYS A 37 -17.60 16.65 -13.09
N LYS A 38 -17.26 15.56 -12.44
CA LYS A 38 -16.23 15.53 -11.41
C LYS A 38 -14.92 15.87 -12.12
N LYS A 39 -14.45 17.12 -11.93
CA LYS A 39 -13.11 17.53 -12.37
C LYS A 39 -12.10 16.51 -11.89
N THR A 40 -11.66 15.63 -12.78
CA THR A 40 -10.66 14.60 -12.46
C THR A 40 -9.38 15.33 -12.05
N ARG A 41 -9.05 15.26 -10.80
CA ARG A 41 -7.85 15.87 -10.21
C ARG A 41 -6.64 15.14 -10.79
N ARG A 42 -5.89 15.80 -11.69
CA ARG A 42 -4.67 15.22 -12.25
C ARG A 42 -3.59 15.24 -11.18
N VAL A 43 -3.29 14.08 -10.61
CA VAL A 43 -2.15 13.93 -9.69
C VAL A 43 -0.85 13.75 -10.49
N PRO A 44 0.28 14.22 -9.96
CA PRO A 44 1.59 13.99 -10.57
C PRO A 44 1.86 12.48 -10.74
N ALA A 45 2.47 12.10 -11.86
CA ALA A 45 2.85 10.72 -12.10
C ALA A 45 4.00 10.28 -11.19
N ILE A 46 4.08 8.99 -10.95
CA ILE A 46 5.23 8.35 -10.30
C ILE A 46 6.31 8.11 -11.36
N SER A 47 7.54 8.46 -11.06
CA SER A 47 8.65 8.18 -11.96
C SER A 47 8.91 6.67 -12.07
N GLN A 48 9.27 6.22 -13.28
CA GLN A 48 9.52 4.81 -13.54
C GLN A 48 10.63 4.23 -12.64
N SER A 49 11.66 5.01 -12.37
CA SER A 49 12.75 4.61 -11.47
C SER A 49 12.26 4.41 -10.03
N LEU A 50 11.38 5.28 -9.54
CA LEU A 50 10.80 5.17 -8.21
C LEU A 50 9.88 3.96 -8.13
N TYR A 51 9.02 3.78 -9.12
CA TYR A 51 8.12 2.63 -9.21
C TYR A 51 8.88 1.30 -9.11
N LYS A 52 9.98 1.16 -9.89
CA LYS A 52 10.82 -0.05 -9.83
C LYS A 52 11.38 -0.32 -8.44
N GLN A 53 11.90 0.71 -7.78
CA GLN A 53 12.45 0.57 -6.42
C GLN A 53 11.36 0.24 -5.39
N MET A 54 10.17 0.82 -5.54
CA MET A 54 9.01 0.48 -4.69
C MET A 54 8.58 -0.97 -4.86
N SER A 55 8.56 -1.46 -6.11
CA SER A 55 8.23 -2.87 -6.40
C SER A 55 9.26 -3.83 -5.80
N GLU A 56 10.56 -3.50 -5.87
CA GLU A 56 11.61 -4.30 -5.23
C GLU A 56 11.44 -4.34 -3.71
N ALA A 57 11.15 -3.20 -3.08
CA ALA A 57 10.88 -3.14 -1.64
C ALA A 57 9.62 -3.93 -1.26
N GLN A 58 8.56 -3.85 -2.05
CA GLN A 58 7.32 -4.60 -1.81
C GLN A 58 7.55 -6.11 -1.87
N ILE A 59 8.35 -6.60 -2.84
CA ILE A 59 8.73 -8.01 -2.94
C ILE A 59 9.51 -8.46 -1.68
N MET A 60 10.38 -7.62 -1.13
CA MET A 60 11.09 -7.94 0.11
C MET A 60 10.15 -8.00 1.32
N ILE A 61 9.15 -7.11 1.38
CA ILE A 61 8.19 -7.04 2.49
C ILE A 61 7.24 -8.23 2.45
N ASP A 62 6.60 -8.46 1.33
CA ASP A 62 5.64 -9.54 1.11
C ASP A 62 5.56 -9.91 -0.37
N PRO A 63 6.31 -10.94 -0.81
CA PRO A 63 6.32 -11.38 -2.20
C PRO A 63 4.95 -11.91 -2.66
N ASP A 64 4.10 -12.37 -1.74
CA ASP A 64 2.77 -12.87 -2.06
C ASP A 64 1.76 -11.74 -2.36
N SER A 65 2.05 -10.53 -1.96
CA SER A 65 1.23 -9.34 -2.25
C SER A 65 1.31 -8.88 -3.71
N ILE A 66 2.27 -9.39 -4.49
CA ILE A 66 2.44 -9.03 -5.90
C ILE A 66 1.38 -9.75 -6.75
N PRO A 67 0.57 -9.03 -7.55
CA PRO A 67 -0.38 -9.65 -8.47
C PRO A 67 0.34 -10.54 -9.48
N ARG A 68 -0.16 -11.76 -9.66
CA ARG A 68 0.37 -12.77 -10.59
C ARG A 68 -0.75 -13.66 -11.15
N GLU A 69 -0.46 -14.34 -12.22
CA GLU A 69 -1.38 -15.34 -12.78
C GLU A 69 -1.46 -16.58 -11.88
N GLU A 70 -2.58 -17.30 -11.95
CA GLU A 70 -2.78 -18.51 -11.16
C GLU A 70 -1.73 -19.57 -11.54
N GLY A 71 -0.99 -20.06 -10.55
CA GLY A 71 0.09 -21.04 -10.73
C GLY A 71 1.49 -20.45 -10.94
N GLU A 72 1.63 -19.14 -11.09
CA GLU A 72 2.94 -18.51 -11.09
C GLU A 72 3.54 -18.46 -9.68
N PRO A 73 4.84 -18.82 -9.50
CA PRO A 73 5.50 -18.68 -8.20
C PRO A 73 5.63 -17.21 -7.81
N ALA A 74 5.62 -16.95 -6.50
CA ALA A 74 5.95 -15.63 -6.00
C ALA A 74 7.37 -15.22 -6.38
N PRO A 75 7.63 -13.93 -6.66
CA PRO A 75 8.98 -13.46 -6.95
C PRO A 75 9.89 -13.67 -5.72
N GLU A 76 11.12 -14.07 -5.98
CA GLU A 76 12.10 -14.26 -4.90
C GLU A 76 12.55 -12.92 -4.31
N PRO A 77 12.41 -12.68 -3.00
CA PRO A 77 12.88 -11.46 -2.36
C PRO A 77 14.41 -11.44 -2.29
N LYS A 78 15.00 -10.27 -2.57
CA LYS A 78 16.45 -10.04 -2.49
C LYS A 78 16.92 -9.60 -1.11
N GLY A 79 16.06 -9.63 -0.11
CA GLY A 79 16.33 -9.18 1.25
C GLY A 79 15.20 -9.56 2.19
N THR A 80 15.27 -9.05 3.42
CA THR A 80 14.26 -9.24 4.46
C THR A 80 13.16 -8.17 4.35
N PRO A 81 11.99 -8.37 4.99
CA PRO A 81 10.98 -7.32 5.10
C PRO A 81 11.51 -6.03 5.72
N GLN A 82 12.42 -6.11 6.68
CA GLN A 82 13.07 -4.97 7.30
C GLN A 82 13.96 -4.21 6.31
N ASP A 83 14.67 -4.92 5.43
CA ASP A 83 15.47 -4.29 4.36
C ASP A 83 14.58 -3.54 3.38
N GLY A 84 13.42 -4.09 3.03
CA GLY A 84 12.41 -3.43 2.19
C GLY A 84 11.88 -2.14 2.83
N ILE A 85 11.54 -2.19 4.12
CA ILE A 85 11.11 -1.00 4.89
C ILE A 85 12.24 0.05 4.93
N GLN A 86 13.47 -0.35 5.23
CA GLN A 86 14.60 0.57 5.28
C GLN A 86 14.84 1.23 3.92
N MET A 87 14.75 0.47 2.84
CA MET A 87 14.86 0.99 1.47
C MET A 87 13.79 2.07 1.21
N LEU A 88 12.53 1.83 1.60
CA LEU A 88 11.45 2.81 1.47
C LEU A 88 11.70 4.07 2.31
N LEU A 89 12.14 3.91 3.57
CA LEU A 89 12.48 5.04 4.43
C LEU A 89 13.59 5.93 3.82
N ASP A 90 14.60 5.34 3.21
CA ASP A 90 15.66 6.09 2.56
C ASP A 90 15.16 6.80 1.29
N MET A 91 14.18 6.21 0.61
CA MET A 91 13.54 6.84 -0.53
C MET A 91 12.70 8.07 -0.13
N THR A 92 12.03 8.08 1.02
CA THR A 92 11.25 9.25 1.49
C THR A 92 12.13 10.48 1.74
N LYS A 93 13.43 10.31 1.95
CA LYS A 93 14.39 11.40 2.19
C LYS A 93 14.88 12.09 0.90
N LYS A 94 14.52 11.61 -0.28
CA LYS A 94 14.95 12.19 -1.56
C LYS A 94 14.32 13.57 -1.78
N LYS A 95 15.14 14.56 -2.13
CA LYS A 95 14.75 16.00 -2.23
C LYS A 95 13.78 16.36 -3.37
N LYS A 96 13.53 15.46 -4.32
CA LYS A 96 12.77 15.75 -5.55
C LYS A 96 11.49 14.93 -5.70
N LEU A 97 10.97 14.38 -4.61
CA LEU A 97 9.70 13.68 -4.65
C LEU A 97 8.53 14.67 -4.77
N ASN A 98 7.59 14.37 -5.67
CA ASN A 98 6.31 15.07 -5.65
C ASN A 98 5.40 14.49 -4.55
N SER A 99 4.30 15.19 -4.24
CA SER A 99 3.38 14.78 -3.16
C SER A 99 2.77 13.40 -3.39
N ASN A 100 2.48 13.04 -4.65
CA ASN A 100 1.94 11.72 -4.96
C ASN A 100 3.01 10.62 -4.76
N GLU A 101 4.23 10.84 -5.22
CA GLU A 101 5.35 9.91 -4.97
C GLU A 101 5.59 9.69 -3.48
N LEU A 102 5.64 10.78 -2.71
CA LEU A 102 5.84 10.71 -1.27
C LEU A 102 4.69 9.97 -0.57
N SER A 103 3.46 10.25 -0.95
CA SER A 103 2.29 9.57 -0.37
C SER A 103 2.25 8.07 -0.67
N GLN A 104 2.67 7.67 -1.88
CA GLN A 104 2.74 6.25 -2.24
C GLN A 104 3.85 5.51 -1.46
N LEU A 105 4.99 6.16 -1.24
CA LEU A 105 6.05 5.60 -0.39
C LEU A 105 5.56 5.36 1.04
N TRP A 106 4.88 6.34 1.63
CA TRP A 106 4.33 6.21 2.97
C TRP A 106 3.20 5.18 3.05
N ASN A 107 2.38 5.04 2.00
CA ASN A 107 1.38 3.99 1.94
C ASN A 107 2.02 2.59 1.91
N LEU A 108 3.10 2.42 1.15
CA LEU A 108 3.82 1.14 1.12
C LEU A 108 4.56 0.86 2.44
N LEU A 109 5.06 1.91 3.13
CA LEU A 109 5.59 1.79 4.49
C LEU A 109 4.51 1.36 5.49
N ALA A 110 3.30 1.93 5.40
CA ALA A 110 2.18 1.51 6.22
C ALA A 110 1.86 0.02 6.04
N PHE A 111 1.86 -0.46 4.80
CA PHE A 111 1.71 -1.88 4.48
C PHE A 111 2.84 -2.71 5.11
N GLY A 112 4.09 -2.31 4.95
CA GLY A 112 5.24 -3.01 5.51
C GLY A 112 5.21 -3.11 7.03
N TYR A 113 4.91 -2.02 7.72
CA TYR A 113 4.79 -2.03 9.18
C TYR A 113 3.58 -2.85 9.64
N TYR A 114 2.47 -2.80 8.91
CA TYR A 114 1.30 -3.63 9.22
C TYR A 114 1.60 -5.12 9.10
N THR A 115 2.34 -5.53 8.07
CA THR A 115 2.80 -6.92 7.87
C THR A 115 3.68 -7.41 9.02
N LEU A 116 4.44 -6.51 9.63
CA LEU A 116 5.28 -6.77 10.82
C LEU A 116 4.54 -6.59 12.15
N GLU A 117 3.23 -6.34 12.13
CA GLU A 117 2.40 -6.08 13.31
C GLU A 117 2.85 -4.83 14.11
N ASP A 118 3.59 -3.91 13.47
CA ASP A 118 4.03 -2.64 14.06
C ASP A 118 2.94 -1.57 13.87
N VAL A 119 1.90 -1.64 14.69
CA VAL A 119 0.74 -0.74 14.63
C VAL A 119 1.13 0.73 14.81
N PRO A 120 2.01 1.13 15.74
CA PRO A 120 2.40 2.55 15.88
C PRO A 120 3.00 3.13 14.61
N ASN A 121 3.92 2.43 13.96
CA ASN A 121 4.55 2.90 12.72
C ASN A 121 3.60 2.79 11.51
N THR A 122 2.64 1.86 11.54
CA THR A 122 1.54 1.81 10.55
C THR A 122 0.69 3.09 10.63
N ILE A 123 0.24 3.46 11.82
CA ILE A 123 -0.54 4.70 12.06
C ILE A 123 0.28 5.91 11.59
N TYR A 124 1.51 6.06 12.06
CA TYR A 124 2.39 7.15 11.67
C TYR A 124 2.52 7.26 10.15
N SER A 125 2.68 6.13 9.46
CA SER A 125 2.83 6.12 8.00
C SER A 125 1.57 6.62 7.28
N TYR A 126 0.37 6.23 7.71
CA TYR A 126 -0.87 6.78 7.16
C TYR A 126 -1.06 8.26 7.44
N GLU A 127 -0.63 8.75 8.60
CA GLU A 127 -0.60 10.19 8.88
C GLU A 127 0.31 10.95 7.91
N GLN A 128 1.46 10.37 7.54
CA GLN A 128 2.37 10.96 6.56
C GLN A 128 1.77 10.96 5.13
N VAL A 129 0.96 9.94 4.75
CA VAL A 129 0.19 9.99 3.50
C VAL A 129 -0.71 11.22 3.47
N LEU A 130 -1.47 11.46 4.53
CA LEU A 130 -2.36 12.61 4.61
C LEU A 130 -1.60 13.94 4.67
N ALA A 131 -0.43 13.96 5.33
CA ALA A 131 0.44 15.14 5.36
C ALA A 131 0.95 15.50 3.96
N ALA A 132 1.33 14.52 3.14
CA ALA A 132 1.70 14.75 1.74
C ALA A 132 0.54 15.34 0.93
N GLY A 133 -0.70 14.93 1.21
CA GLY A 133 -1.92 15.47 0.60
C GLY A 133 -2.23 16.94 0.96
N LYS A 134 -1.68 17.43 2.07
CA LYS A 134 -1.82 18.85 2.47
C LYS A 134 -0.89 19.79 1.71
N VAL A 135 0.24 19.27 1.22
CA VAL A 135 1.24 20.09 0.51
C VAL A 135 1.17 19.96 -1.00
N GLY A 136 0.45 18.94 -1.52
CA GLY A 136 0.25 18.74 -2.94
C GLY A 136 -0.84 17.72 -3.25
N LEU A 137 -1.02 17.44 -4.54
CA LEU A 137 -2.08 16.53 -4.99
C LEU A 137 -1.66 15.07 -4.79
N ILE A 138 -2.53 14.31 -4.12
CA ILE A 138 -2.49 12.85 -4.01
C ILE A 138 -3.77 12.25 -4.58
N THR A 139 -3.81 10.95 -4.83
CA THR A 139 -5.03 10.30 -5.32
C THR A 139 -6.12 10.29 -4.25
N GLU A 140 -7.36 10.50 -4.67
CA GLU A 140 -8.51 10.46 -3.76
C GLU A 140 -8.67 9.10 -3.07
N ALA A 141 -8.38 8.02 -3.79
CA ALA A 141 -8.43 6.67 -3.24
C ALA A 141 -7.44 6.51 -2.09
N LEU A 142 -6.22 7.03 -2.24
CA LEU A 142 -5.18 6.94 -1.21
C LEU A 142 -5.56 7.76 0.03
N GLU A 143 -6.10 8.96 -0.16
CA GLU A 143 -6.59 9.81 0.92
C GLU A 143 -7.70 9.10 1.73
N LYS A 144 -8.74 8.59 1.04
CA LYS A 144 -9.86 7.89 1.68
C LYS A 144 -9.43 6.61 2.40
N ASN A 145 -8.55 5.83 1.78
CA ASN A 145 -8.07 4.58 2.38
C ASN A 145 -7.24 4.84 3.64
N SER A 146 -6.38 5.87 3.62
CA SER A 146 -5.59 6.26 4.79
C SER A 146 -6.47 6.75 5.95
N LEU A 147 -7.49 7.57 5.67
CA LEU A 147 -8.46 8.00 6.69
C LEU A 147 -9.20 6.82 7.30
N ARG A 148 -9.66 5.87 6.46
CA ARG A 148 -10.34 4.66 6.94
C ARG A 148 -9.43 3.79 7.80
N ALA A 149 -8.18 3.59 7.37
CA ALA A 149 -7.21 2.81 8.14
C ALA A 149 -6.92 3.44 9.50
N LEU A 150 -6.71 4.74 9.56
CA LEU A 150 -6.52 5.46 10.82
C LEU A 150 -7.72 5.34 11.76
N PHE A 151 -8.94 5.41 11.22
CA PHE A 151 -10.16 5.21 12.02
C PHE A 151 -10.27 3.79 12.59
N GLN A 152 -9.75 2.79 11.91
CA GLN A 152 -9.80 1.39 12.34
C GLN A 152 -8.68 1.03 13.34
N LEU A 153 -7.55 1.73 13.29
CA LEU A 153 -6.36 1.44 14.09
C LEU A 153 -6.28 2.24 15.41
N ASN A 154 -7.06 3.32 15.53
CA ASN A 154 -7.20 4.13 16.75
C ASN A 154 -8.48 3.79 17.50
#